data_02e84f82ee311d3f8006c05444942db9
#
_entry.id   02e84f82ee311d3f8006c05444942db9
#
_cell.length_a   1.000
_cell.length_b   1.000
_cell.length_c   1.000
_cell.angle_alpha   90.00
_cell.angle_beta   90.00
_cell.angle_gamma   90.00
#
_symmetry.space_group_name_H-M   'P 1'
#
loop_
_entity.id
_entity.type
_entity.pdbx_description
1 polymer ?
#
loop_
_entity_poly.entity_id
_entity_poly.type
_entity_poly.pdbx_seq_one_letter_code
_entity_poly.pdbx_strand_id
1 'polypeptide(L)'
;MLMEKVRELVAVFHNHVKEWEYRTLAVVAAAAMALILNNYIPPFWLNRIVEDHYTLDQLQSNIVKGTSFCLMNFFTFFLVPLAIMWPMTLIARRNPGEAPGFPAKIRSTGLGWADQTRFLWVFAAAFLIILPLVFWAARQEAYQTTYPFFFFARFGWGYLASWWLLYGLYYMGVEYFFRGFLIFGLYPRIGSLAILVSAIPYVMIHFTKPPSEALGSLAAGILLGYMALRSGSIWGGFLLHWLVGMSMDALSIYFGSGFMSR
;
A
#
# COMPACT_ATOMS: atom_id res chain seq x y z
N MET A 1 -13.08 -12.51 -44.49
CA MET A 1 -14.14 -12.20 -43.50
C MET A 1 -13.65 -12.26 -42.04
N LEU A 2 -13.17 -13.41 -41.47
CA LEU A 2 -12.71 -13.47 -40.08
C LEU A 2 -11.44 -12.61 -39.84
N MET A 3 -10.42 -12.77 -40.70
CA MET A 3 -9.19 -11.99 -40.65
C MET A 3 -9.38 -10.48 -40.84
N GLU A 4 -10.36 -10.12 -41.62
CA GLU A 4 -10.72 -8.72 -41.87
C GLU A 4 -11.39 -8.09 -40.65
N LYS A 5 -12.32 -8.80 -40.00
CA LYS A 5 -12.93 -8.38 -38.73
C LYS A 5 -11.89 -8.26 -37.60
N VAL A 6 -10.90 -9.18 -37.55
CA VAL A 6 -9.80 -9.10 -36.58
C VAL A 6 -8.94 -7.87 -36.85
N ARG A 7 -8.63 -7.55 -38.13
CA ARG A 7 -7.88 -6.33 -38.47
C ARG A 7 -8.65 -5.06 -38.15
N GLU A 8 -9.96 -5.02 -38.41
CA GLU A 8 -10.81 -3.89 -38.01
C GLU A 8 -10.84 -3.72 -36.47
N LEU A 9 -11.01 -4.81 -35.73
CA LEU A 9 -10.99 -4.77 -34.27
C LEU A 9 -9.63 -4.27 -33.72
N VAL A 10 -8.52 -4.76 -34.32
CA VAL A 10 -7.19 -4.30 -33.97
C VAL A 10 -6.98 -2.83 -34.34
N ALA A 11 -7.49 -2.37 -35.47
CA ALA A 11 -7.41 -0.97 -35.89
C ALA A 11 -8.24 -0.06 -34.95
N VAL A 12 -9.46 -0.47 -34.60
CA VAL A 12 -10.32 0.24 -33.62
C VAL A 12 -9.64 0.29 -32.27
N PHE A 13 -9.12 -0.83 -31.78
CA PHE A 13 -8.38 -0.89 -30.53
C PHE A 13 -7.13 0.01 -30.56
N HIS A 14 -6.35 -0.06 -31.66
CA HIS A 14 -5.14 0.75 -31.83
C HIS A 14 -5.45 2.25 -31.83
N ASN A 15 -6.54 2.68 -32.50
CA ASN A 15 -6.96 4.08 -32.51
C ASN A 15 -7.45 4.54 -31.14
N HIS A 16 -8.20 3.71 -30.40
CA HIS A 16 -8.59 4.01 -29.01
C HIS A 16 -7.39 4.05 -28.07
N VAL A 17 -6.42 3.14 -28.23
CA VAL A 17 -5.20 3.12 -27.42
C VAL A 17 -4.29 4.31 -27.71
N LYS A 18 -4.31 4.87 -28.95
CA LYS A 18 -3.60 6.14 -29.26
C LYS A 18 -4.15 7.34 -28.48
N GLU A 19 -5.42 7.30 -28.06
CA GLU A 19 -6.02 8.32 -27.20
C GLU A 19 -5.61 8.16 -25.73
N TRP A 20 -5.06 7.00 -25.36
CA TRP A 20 -4.58 6.72 -24.01
C TRP A 20 -3.08 7.03 -23.93
N GLU A 21 -2.70 7.86 -23.01
CA GLU A 21 -1.29 8.05 -22.71
C GLU A 21 -0.66 6.70 -22.31
N TYR A 22 0.44 6.32 -22.96
CA TYR A 22 1.20 5.10 -22.61
C TYR A 22 1.51 4.99 -21.12
N ARG A 23 1.66 6.12 -20.45
CA ARG A 23 1.84 6.20 -19.00
C ARG A 23 0.63 5.64 -18.24
N THR A 24 -0.59 6.07 -18.60
CA THR A 24 -1.82 5.60 -17.96
C THR A 24 -1.99 4.10 -18.12
N LEU A 25 -1.77 3.58 -19.33
CA LEU A 25 -1.81 2.14 -19.61
C LEU A 25 -0.78 1.37 -18.79
N ALA A 26 0.47 1.86 -18.75
CA ALA A 26 1.54 1.22 -17.99
C ALA A 26 1.22 1.21 -16.49
N VAL A 27 0.68 2.30 -15.94
CA VAL A 27 0.29 2.37 -14.52
C VAL A 27 -0.84 1.39 -14.21
N VAL A 28 -1.89 1.35 -15.04
CA VAL A 28 -3.04 0.44 -14.83
C VAL A 28 -2.62 -1.03 -14.98
N ALA A 29 -1.88 -1.36 -16.03
CA ALA A 29 -1.40 -2.73 -16.28
C ALA A 29 -0.45 -3.20 -15.16
N ALA A 30 0.49 -2.35 -14.76
CA ALA A 30 1.41 -2.67 -13.67
C ALA A 30 0.70 -2.78 -12.32
N ALA A 31 -0.32 -1.95 -12.07
CA ALA A 31 -1.13 -2.05 -10.86
C ALA A 31 -1.89 -3.38 -10.81
N ALA A 32 -2.56 -3.74 -11.90
CA ALA A 32 -3.24 -5.03 -12.00
C ALA A 32 -2.28 -6.20 -11.80
N MET A 33 -1.11 -6.16 -12.46
CA MET A 33 -0.08 -7.19 -12.30
C MET A 33 0.43 -7.27 -10.86
N ALA A 34 0.73 -6.14 -10.22
CA ALA A 34 1.20 -6.13 -8.84
C ALA A 34 0.17 -6.70 -7.86
N LEU A 35 -1.11 -6.39 -8.04
CA LEU A 35 -2.22 -6.95 -7.24
C LEU A 35 -2.37 -8.47 -7.48
N ILE A 36 -2.28 -8.92 -8.74
CA ILE A 36 -2.31 -10.35 -9.09
C ILE A 36 -1.12 -11.06 -8.45
N LEU A 37 0.09 -10.57 -8.63
CA LEU A 37 1.31 -11.16 -8.06
C LEU A 37 1.22 -11.22 -6.54
N ASN A 38 0.75 -10.15 -5.90
CA ASN A 38 0.62 -10.10 -4.45
C ASN A 38 -0.43 -11.07 -3.90
N ASN A 39 -1.47 -11.38 -4.67
CA ASN A 39 -2.52 -12.31 -4.25
C ASN A 39 -2.19 -13.78 -4.58
N TYR A 40 -1.57 -14.05 -5.73
CA TYR A 40 -1.36 -15.40 -6.25
C TYR A 40 0.05 -15.94 -6.06
N ILE A 41 1.07 -15.09 -5.96
CA ILE A 41 2.37 -15.55 -5.45
C ILE A 41 2.23 -15.60 -3.94
N PRO A 42 2.18 -16.81 -3.33
CA PRO A 42 2.02 -16.89 -1.90
C PRO A 42 3.14 -16.11 -1.24
N PRO A 43 2.84 -15.19 -0.30
CA PRO A 43 3.90 -14.52 0.48
C PRO A 43 4.77 -15.53 1.25
N PHE A 44 4.43 -16.80 1.15
CA PHE A 44 5.05 -17.94 1.84
C PHE A 44 5.93 -18.84 0.97
N TRP A 45 6.18 -18.50 -0.32
CA TRP A 45 7.08 -19.33 -1.13
C TRP A 45 8.51 -19.34 -0.55
N LEU A 46 8.98 -18.21 -0.01
CA LEU A 46 10.25 -18.14 0.71
C LEU A 46 10.21 -19.01 1.97
N ASN A 47 9.08 -19.01 2.69
CA ASN A 47 8.86 -19.89 3.83
C ASN A 47 8.97 -21.36 3.42
N ARG A 48 8.38 -21.73 2.29
CA ARG A 48 8.45 -23.11 1.76
C ARG A 48 9.87 -23.52 1.46
N ILE A 49 10.67 -22.65 0.82
CA ILE A 49 12.11 -22.93 0.58
C ILE A 49 12.86 -23.13 1.90
N VAL A 50 12.57 -22.32 2.93
CA VAL A 50 13.23 -22.47 4.23
C VAL A 50 12.77 -23.74 4.95
N GLU A 51 11.47 -24.04 4.97
CA GLU A 51 10.91 -25.25 5.59
C GLU A 51 11.36 -26.54 4.90
N ASP A 52 11.59 -26.51 3.60
CA ASP A 52 12.11 -27.67 2.83
C ASP A 52 13.58 -27.99 3.20
N HIS A 53 14.33 -27.03 3.76
CA HIS A 53 15.74 -27.18 4.11
C HIS A 53 16.01 -27.24 5.61
N TYR A 54 15.09 -26.75 6.44
CA TYR A 54 15.26 -26.64 7.90
C TYR A 54 14.02 -27.08 8.64
N THR A 55 14.18 -27.87 9.68
CA THR A 55 13.10 -28.15 10.65
C THR A 55 12.92 -26.95 11.58
N LEU A 56 11.85 -26.19 11.36
CA LEU A 56 11.51 -25.03 12.17
C LEU A 56 10.48 -25.39 13.24
N ASP A 57 10.65 -24.85 14.43
CA ASP A 57 9.56 -24.84 15.42
C ASP A 57 8.44 -23.87 14.99
N GLN A 58 7.30 -23.92 15.70
CA GLN A 58 6.12 -23.12 15.36
C GLN A 58 6.40 -21.61 15.43
N LEU A 59 7.22 -21.15 16.36
CA LEU A 59 7.60 -19.75 16.50
C LEU A 59 8.49 -19.30 15.36
N GLN A 60 9.52 -20.08 15.04
CA GLN A 60 10.45 -19.81 13.93
C GLN A 60 9.71 -19.76 12.58
N SER A 61 8.83 -20.74 12.32
CA SER A 61 7.99 -20.75 11.11
C SER A 61 7.12 -19.49 11.02
N ASN A 62 6.52 -19.05 12.13
CA ASN A 62 5.70 -17.84 12.14
C ASN A 62 6.52 -16.55 11.92
N ILE A 63 7.75 -16.47 12.44
CA ILE A 63 8.68 -15.36 12.18
C ILE A 63 9.05 -15.32 10.70
N VAL A 64 9.41 -16.46 10.10
CA VAL A 64 9.75 -16.55 8.67
C VAL A 64 8.55 -16.14 7.81
N LYS A 65 7.33 -16.58 8.16
CA LYS A 65 6.09 -16.20 7.46
C LYS A 65 5.85 -14.69 7.51
N GLY A 66 5.97 -14.08 8.69
CA GLY A 66 5.78 -12.64 8.87
C GLY A 66 6.82 -11.81 8.11
N THR A 67 8.07 -12.24 8.15
CA THR A 67 9.16 -11.59 7.43
C THR A 67 8.95 -11.69 5.92
N SER A 68 8.64 -12.88 5.41
CA SER A 68 8.37 -13.12 3.99
C SER A 68 7.19 -12.30 3.49
N PHE A 69 6.13 -12.22 4.27
CA PHE A 69 4.95 -11.39 3.97
C PHE A 69 5.34 -9.91 3.81
N CYS A 70 6.08 -9.34 4.75
CA CYS A 70 6.46 -7.93 4.68
C CYS A 70 7.43 -7.64 3.51
N LEU A 71 8.43 -8.49 3.31
CA LEU A 71 9.40 -8.34 2.22
C LEU A 71 8.75 -8.48 0.84
N MET A 72 7.85 -9.45 0.66
CA MET A 72 7.16 -9.65 -0.61
C MET A 72 6.23 -8.48 -0.94
N ASN A 73 5.48 -7.99 0.05
CA ASN A 73 4.64 -6.80 -0.13
C ASN A 73 5.48 -5.55 -0.44
N PHE A 74 6.62 -5.37 0.24
CA PHE A 74 7.54 -4.28 -0.07
C PHE A 74 8.09 -4.40 -1.49
N PHE A 75 8.48 -5.58 -1.92
CA PHE A 75 8.95 -5.80 -3.29
C PHE A 75 7.85 -5.48 -4.32
N THR A 76 6.66 -6.06 -4.18
CA THR A 76 5.58 -5.92 -5.15
C THR A 76 4.93 -4.54 -5.16
N PHE A 77 4.79 -3.88 -4.00
CA PHE A 77 4.10 -2.61 -3.87
C PHE A 77 5.03 -1.39 -3.79
N PHE A 78 6.33 -1.59 -3.58
CA PHE A 78 7.28 -0.49 -3.57
C PHE A 78 8.29 -0.59 -4.71
N LEU A 79 9.10 -1.66 -4.74
CA LEU A 79 10.23 -1.74 -5.68
C LEU A 79 9.78 -1.88 -7.14
N VAL A 80 8.81 -2.74 -7.44
CA VAL A 80 8.31 -2.93 -8.81
C VAL A 80 7.65 -1.66 -9.34
N PRO A 81 6.68 -1.02 -8.64
CA PRO A 81 6.10 0.24 -9.08
C PRO A 81 7.12 1.38 -9.18
N LEU A 82 8.11 1.44 -8.28
CA LEU A 82 9.17 2.43 -8.34
C LEU A 82 10.02 2.25 -9.61
N ALA A 83 10.40 1.02 -9.94
CA ALA A 83 11.17 0.72 -11.14
C ALA A 83 10.42 1.12 -12.42
N ILE A 84 9.09 1.08 -12.42
CA ILE A 84 8.24 1.53 -13.54
C ILE A 84 8.12 3.05 -13.56
N MET A 85 7.86 3.67 -12.41
CA MET A 85 7.65 5.13 -12.32
C MET A 85 8.92 5.95 -12.53
N TRP A 86 10.07 5.44 -12.08
CA TRP A 86 11.34 6.17 -12.13
C TRP A 86 11.73 6.61 -13.55
N PRO A 87 11.79 5.71 -14.57
CA PRO A 87 12.06 6.11 -15.95
C PRO A 87 11.02 7.09 -16.50
N MET A 88 9.75 6.92 -16.17
CA MET A 88 8.68 7.81 -16.63
C MET A 88 8.86 9.24 -16.10
N THR A 89 9.32 9.39 -14.85
CA THR A 89 9.62 10.73 -14.29
C THR A 89 10.82 11.37 -14.96
N LEU A 90 11.84 10.60 -15.37
CA LEU A 90 13.00 11.10 -16.10
C LEU A 90 12.63 11.57 -17.50
N ILE A 91 11.78 10.82 -18.22
CA ILE A 91 11.28 11.20 -19.54
C ILE A 91 10.45 12.51 -19.44
N ALA A 92 9.54 12.59 -18.47
CA ALA A 92 8.73 13.79 -18.25
C ALA A 92 9.56 15.04 -17.88
N ARG A 93 10.73 14.88 -17.26
CA ARG A 93 11.66 15.98 -16.97
C ARG A 93 12.38 16.48 -18.22
N ARG A 94 12.64 15.59 -19.20
CA ARG A 94 13.32 15.96 -20.46
C ARG A 94 12.40 16.69 -21.43
N ASN A 95 11.08 16.42 -21.38
CA ASN A 95 10.08 17.01 -22.27
C ASN A 95 9.00 17.76 -21.47
N PRO A 96 9.33 18.91 -20.86
CA PRO A 96 8.39 19.63 -19.99
C PRO A 96 7.13 20.15 -20.70
N GLY A 97 7.15 20.29 -22.04
CA GLY A 97 6.02 20.75 -22.85
C GLY A 97 5.00 19.67 -23.17
N GLU A 98 5.35 18.39 -23.04
CA GLU A 98 4.48 17.25 -23.38
C GLU A 98 3.69 16.69 -22.19
N ALA A 99 3.92 17.21 -20.98
CA ALA A 99 3.21 16.80 -19.77
C ALA A 99 2.20 17.88 -19.36
N PRO A 100 1.02 17.96 -19.98
CA PRO A 100 0.01 18.95 -19.62
C PRO A 100 -0.47 18.71 -18.17
N GLY A 101 -0.46 19.78 -17.38
CA GLY A 101 -1.24 19.86 -16.16
C GLY A 101 -0.64 19.28 -14.87
N PHE A 102 0.64 18.87 -14.84
CA PHE A 102 1.26 18.55 -13.56
C PHE A 102 1.58 19.81 -12.75
N PRO A 103 1.05 19.98 -11.54
CA PRO A 103 1.68 20.83 -10.56
C PRO A 103 3.15 20.38 -10.42
N ALA A 104 4.09 21.32 -10.38
CA ALA A 104 5.53 21.01 -10.28
C ALA A 104 5.86 20.03 -9.11
N LYS A 105 5.02 20.00 -8.08
CA LYS A 105 5.09 19.07 -6.93
C LYS A 105 4.79 17.60 -7.26
N ILE A 106 3.91 17.31 -8.23
CA ILE A 106 3.48 15.93 -8.57
C ILE A 106 4.41 15.28 -9.61
N ARG A 107 5.40 16.00 -10.14
CA ARG A 107 6.46 15.45 -11.01
C ARG A 107 7.40 14.49 -10.30
N SER A 108 7.27 14.34 -8.97
CA SER A 108 8.04 13.39 -8.17
C SER A 108 7.29 12.08 -8.00
N THR A 109 8.03 11.02 -7.68
CA THR A 109 7.49 9.71 -7.30
C THR A 109 6.73 9.73 -5.95
N GLY A 110 6.52 10.90 -5.34
CA GLY A 110 5.97 11.03 -3.99
C GLY A 110 6.97 10.75 -2.86
N LEU A 111 8.23 10.46 -3.19
CA LEU A 111 9.29 10.17 -2.20
C LEU A 111 10.02 11.42 -1.69
N GLY A 112 9.69 12.60 -2.22
CA GLY A 112 10.25 13.87 -1.75
C GLY A 112 9.72 14.27 -0.37
N TRP A 113 10.58 14.94 0.43
CA TRP A 113 10.21 15.51 1.73
C TRP A 113 9.60 16.91 1.65
N ALA A 114 9.46 17.48 0.44
CA ALA A 114 8.98 18.83 0.24
C ALA A 114 7.62 19.05 0.95
N ASP A 115 7.51 20.15 1.69
CA ASP A 115 6.33 20.60 2.41
C ASP A 115 5.78 19.67 3.52
N GLN A 116 6.46 18.56 3.90
CA GLN A 116 5.99 17.68 4.96
C GLN A 116 5.82 18.41 6.30
N THR A 117 6.70 19.34 6.62
CA THR A 117 6.62 20.11 7.88
C THR A 117 5.31 20.92 8.00
N ARG A 118 4.80 21.45 6.87
CA ARG A 118 3.50 22.16 6.86
C ARG A 118 2.31 21.24 7.14
N PHE A 119 2.44 19.96 6.77
CA PHE A 119 1.37 18.97 6.93
C PHE A 119 1.53 18.13 8.19
N LEU A 120 2.67 18.23 8.90
CA LEU A 120 2.93 17.44 10.11
C LEU A 120 1.78 17.56 11.13
N TRP A 121 1.29 18.77 11.37
CA TRP A 121 0.19 19.02 12.28
C TRP A 121 -1.13 18.41 11.81
N VAL A 122 -1.36 18.36 10.50
CA VAL A 122 -2.55 17.72 9.92
C VAL A 122 -2.49 16.21 10.13
N PHE A 123 -1.33 15.58 9.94
CA PHE A 123 -1.14 14.16 10.22
C PHE A 123 -1.25 13.84 11.71
N ALA A 124 -0.68 14.69 12.58
CA ALA A 124 -0.80 14.53 14.02
C ALA A 124 -2.26 14.66 14.49
N ALA A 125 -2.99 15.66 13.99
CA ALA A 125 -4.40 15.82 14.28
C ALA A 125 -5.23 14.62 13.76
N ALA A 126 -4.97 14.14 12.56
CA ALA A 126 -5.61 12.94 12.02
C ALA A 126 -5.36 11.72 12.91
N PHE A 127 -4.12 11.51 13.38
CA PHE A 127 -3.79 10.43 14.30
C PHE A 127 -4.58 10.53 15.60
N LEU A 128 -4.63 11.72 16.21
CA LEU A 128 -5.37 11.94 17.45
C LEU A 128 -6.88 11.74 17.29
N ILE A 129 -7.45 12.05 16.12
CA ILE A 129 -8.86 11.78 15.80
C ILE A 129 -9.12 10.29 15.61
N ILE A 130 -8.19 9.57 14.99
CA ILE A 130 -8.34 8.13 14.71
C ILE A 130 -8.10 7.29 15.96
N LEU A 131 -7.21 7.71 16.86
CA LEU A 131 -6.80 6.93 18.03
C LEU A 131 -7.96 6.47 18.93
N PRO A 132 -9.00 7.27 19.25
CA PRO A 132 -10.18 6.79 19.96
C PRO A 132 -10.94 5.67 19.23
N LEU A 133 -10.99 5.70 17.90
CA LEU A 133 -11.62 4.65 17.10
C LEU A 133 -10.79 3.35 17.15
N VAL A 134 -9.47 3.46 17.10
CA VAL A 134 -8.54 2.33 17.26
C VAL A 134 -8.69 1.72 18.67
N PHE A 135 -8.79 2.56 19.69
CA PHE A 135 -9.01 2.13 21.07
C PHE A 135 -10.35 1.38 21.26
N TRP A 136 -11.43 1.89 20.65
CA TRP A 136 -12.72 1.22 20.64
C TRP A 136 -12.68 -0.11 19.87
N ALA A 137 -12.04 -0.13 18.70
CA ALA A 137 -11.92 -1.31 17.87
C ALA A 137 -11.12 -2.42 18.57
N ALA A 138 -9.98 -2.09 19.18
CA ALA A 138 -9.10 -3.04 19.86
C ALA A 138 -9.75 -3.76 21.06
N ARG A 139 -10.89 -3.24 21.59
CA ARG A 139 -11.69 -3.93 22.63
C ARG A 139 -12.53 -5.06 22.07
N GLN A 140 -12.73 -5.12 20.76
CA GLN A 140 -13.56 -6.15 20.15
C GLN A 140 -12.73 -7.42 19.86
N GLU A 141 -13.30 -8.58 20.14
CA GLU A 141 -12.67 -9.88 19.93
C GLU A 141 -12.15 -10.05 18.48
N ALA A 142 -12.91 -9.57 17.50
CA ALA A 142 -12.52 -9.63 16.09
C ALA A 142 -11.19 -8.97 15.81
N TYR A 143 -10.85 -7.88 16.50
CA TYR A 143 -9.55 -7.21 16.37
C TYR A 143 -8.46 -7.88 17.20
N GLN A 144 -8.79 -8.35 18.40
CA GLN A 144 -7.84 -9.06 19.25
C GLN A 144 -7.38 -10.39 18.64
N THR A 145 -8.21 -11.04 17.84
CA THR A 145 -7.88 -12.26 17.10
C THR A 145 -7.14 -11.96 15.79
N THR A 146 -7.34 -10.77 15.20
CA THR A 146 -6.70 -10.36 13.97
C THR A 146 -5.30 -9.76 14.19
N TYR A 147 -5.12 -8.98 15.27
CA TYR A 147 -3.92 -8.18 15.51
C TYR A 147 -3.14 -8.62 16.76
N PRO A 148 -1.82 -8.67 16.67
CA PRO A 148 -0.98 -8.53 15.47
C PRO A 148 -1.16 -9.72 14.51
N PHE A 149 -1.00 -9.50 13.19
CA PHE A 149 -1.21 -10.52 12.15
C PHE A 149 -0.38 -11.79 12.32
N PHE A 150 0.80 -11.66 12.92
CA PHE A 150 1.67 -12.78 13.19
C PHE A 150 1.85 -12.94 14.69
N PHE A 151 1.51 -14.11 15.19
CA PHE A 151 1.41 -14.35 16.63
C PHE A 151 2.76 -14.26 17.33
N PHE A 152 3.90 -14.39 16.63
CA PHE A 152 5.22 -14.22 17.26
C PHE A 152 5.38 -12.85 17.93
N ALA A 153 4.69 -11.83 17.44
CA ALA A 153 4.71 -10.50 18.05
C ALA A 153 4.10 -10.45 19.47
N ARG A 154 3.36 -11.51 19.86
CA ARG A 154 2.77 -11.64 21.20
C ARG A 154 3.72 -12.22 22.24
N PHE A 155 4.95 -12.62 21.89
CA PHE A 155 5.91 -13.21 22.81
C PHE A 155 6.81 -12.19 23.52
N GLY A 156 6.43 -10.92 23.55
CA GLY A 156 7.10 -9.87 24.30
C GLY A 156 7.55 -8.68 23.45
N TRP A 157 8.03 -7.66 24.13
CA TRP A 157 8.36 -6.36 23.50
C TRP A 157 9.41 -6.45 22.40
N GLY A 158 10.40 -7.34 22.51
CA GLY A 158 11.43 -7.51 21.47
C GLY A 158 10.84 -8.06 20.17
N TYR A 159 9.93 -9.03 20.26
CA TYR A 159 9.24 -9.58 19.09
C TYR A 159 8.26 -8.57 18.50
N LEU A 160 7.52 -7.85 19.33
CA LEU A 160 6.59 -6.81 18.88
C LEU A 160 7.34 -5.67 18.18
N ALA A 161 8.46 -5.21 18.73
CA ALA A 161 9.30 -4.18 18.08
C ALA A 161 9.86 -4.65 16.74
N SER A 162 10.34 -5.89 16.65
CA SER A 162 10.81 -6.49 15.41
C SER A 162 9.70 -6.59 14.36
N TRP A 163 8.49 -6.98 14.79
CA TRP A 163 7.31 -6.98 13.95
C TRP A 163 6.98 -5.58 13.43
N TRP A 164 6.96 -4.56 14.28
CA TRP A 164 6.67 -3.18 13.88
C TRP A 164 7.65 -2.64 12.84
N LEU A 165 8.94 -2.97 12.94
CA LEU A 165 9.94 -2.59 11.93
C LEU A 165 9.63 -3.26 10.58
N LEU A 166 9.37 -4.56 10.57
CA LEU A 166 8.98 -5.30 9.35
C LEU A 166 7.67 -4.78 8.78
N TYR A 167 6.70 -4.52 9.65
CA TYR A 167 5.40 -4.00 9.26
C TYR A 167 5.48 -2.57 8.71
N GLY A 168 6.50 -1.80 9.13
CA GLY A 168 6.84 -0.53 8.51
C GLY A 168 7.19 -0.67 7.02
N LEU A 169 7.95 -1.71 6.64
CA LEU A 169 8.23 -2.00 5.21
C LEU A 169 6.96 -2.31 4.44
N TYR A 170 6.05 -3.10 5.02
CA TYR A 170 4.74 -3.37 4.43
C TYR A 170 3.96 -2.08 4.19
N TYR A 171 3.81 -1.21 5.21
CA TYR A 171 3.10 0.06 5.08
C TYR A 171 3.75 1.02 4.08
N MET A 172 5.08 1.03 4.01
CA MET A 172 5.80 1.80 3.01
C MET A 172 5.45 1.35 1.59
N GLY A 173 5.38 0.04 1.37
CA GLY A 173 4.92 -0.54 0.11
C GLY A 173 3.48 -0.14 -0.21
N VAL A 174 2.57 -0.32 0.73
CA VAL A 174 1.15 0.02 0.57
C VAL A 174 0.97 1.51 0.25
N GLU A 175 1.58 2.40 1.02
CA GLU A 175 1.44 3.85 0.79
C GLU A 175 2.08 4.28 -0.54
N TYR A 176 3.23 3.70 -0.89
CA TYR A 176 3.82 3.99 -2.19
C TYR A 176 2.95 3.49 -3.34
N PHE A 177 2.44 2.26 -3.27
CA PHE A 177 1.60 1.70 -4.34
C PHE A 177 0.32 2.52 -4.57
N PHE A 178 -0.43 2.77 -3.51
CA PHE A 178 -1.72 3.44 -3.64
C PHE A 178 -1.59 4.95 -3.88
N ARG A 179 -0.64 5.63 -3.23
CA ARG A 179 -0.52 7.10 -3.29
C ARG A 179 0.59 7.54 -4.25
N GLY A 180 1.77 6.96 -4.12
CA GLY A 180 2.92 7.32 -4.96
C GLY A 180 2.80 6.82 -6.39
N PHE A 181 2.30 5.60 -6.59
CA PHE A 181 2.20 4.99 -7.92
C PHE A 181 0.82 5.21 -8.56
N LEU A 182 -0.27 4.72 -7.97
CA LEU A 182 -1.59 4.82 -8.57
C LEU A 182 -2.08 6.27 -8.67
N ILE A 183 -2.14 7.00 -7.55
CA ILE A 183 -2.68 8.36 -7.57
C ILE A 183 -1.79 9.27 -8.41
N PHE A 184 -0.49 9.34 -8.17
CA PHE A 184 0.39 10.24 -8.92
C PHE A 184 0.58 9.76 -10.37
N GLY A 185 0.48 8.47 -10.63
CA GLY A 185 0.52 7.92 -11.98
C GLY A 185 -0.69 8.27 -12.84
N LEU A 186 -1.89 8.24 -12.25
CA LEU A 186 -3.15 8.49 -12.93
C LEU A 186 -3.57 9.96 -12.92
N TYR A 187 -3.10 10.75 -11.95
CA TYR A 187 -3.50 12.15 -11.78
C TYR A 187 -3.41 13.00 -13.05
N PRO A 188 -2.38 12.88 -13.92
CA PRO A 188 -2.29 13.68 -15.14
C PRO A 188 -3.47 13.49 -16.08
N ARG A 189 -4.05 12.29 -16.09
CA ARG A 189 -5.13 11.93 -17.01
C ARG A 189 -6.51 12.21 -16.44
N ILE A 190 -6.72 11.87 -15.16
CA ILE A 190 -8.03 11.88 -14.51
C ILE A 190 -8.14 12.81 -13.30
N GLY A 191 -7.09 13.60 -13.03
CA GLY A 191 -7.09 14.56 -11.93
C GLY A 191 -7.35 13.91 -10.57
N SER A 192 -8.09 14.58 -9.70
CA SER A 192 -8.43 14.09 -8.36
C SER A 192 -9.29 12.81 -8.35
N LEU A 193 -9.90 12.42 -9.47
CA LEU A 193 -10.62 11.14 -9.59
C LEU A 193 -9.68 9.95 -9.34
N ALA A 194 -8.37 10.11 -9.54
CA ALA A 194 -7.35 9.11 -9.22
C ALA A 194 -7.41 8.66 -7.74
N ILE A 195 -7.87 9.51 -6.82
CA ILE A 195 -8.08 9.14 -5.41
C ILE A 195 -9.14 8.05 -5.29
N LEU A 196 -10.28 8.23 -5.94
CA LEU A 196 -11.38 7.26 -5.89
C LEU A 196 -11.00 5.95 -6.58
N VAL A 197 -10.35 6.04 -7.74
CA VAL A 197 -9.84 4.86 -8.47
C VAL A 197 -8.86 4.06 -7.62
N SER A 198 -7.96 4.73 -6.90
CA SER A 198 -7.01 4.08 -5.99
C SER A 198 -7.68 3.52 -4.72
N ALA A 199 -8.74 4.17 -4.23
CA ALA A 199 -9.46 3.73 -3.03
C ALA A 199 -10.15 2.36 -3.23
N ILE A 200 -10.60 2.03 -4.44
CA ILE A 200 -11.25 0.75 -4.74
C ILE A 200 -10.34 -0.43 -4.38
N PRO A 201 -9.17 -0.64 -5.02
CA PRO A 201 -8.30 -1.76 -4.68
C PRO A 201 -7.71 -1.62 -3.26
N TYR A 202 -7.62 -0.41 -2.71
CA TYR A 202 -7.22 -0.22 -1.32
C TYR A 202 -8.24 -0.81 -0.33
N VAL A 203 -9.52 -0.62 -0.55
CA VAL A 203 -10.58 -1.28 0.23
C VAL A 203 -10.54 -2.81 0.05
N MET A 204 -10.30 -3.27 -1.18
CA MET A 204 -10.27 -4.72 -1.47
C MET A 204 -9.19 -5.47 -0.67
N ILE A 205 -8.02 -4.88 -0.45
CA ILE A 205 -6.99 -5.51 0.40
C ILE A 205 -7.36 -5.56 1.89
N HIS A 206 -8.45 -4.91 2.29
CA HIS A 206 -8.99 -4.95 3.66
C HIS A 206 -10.15 -5.96 3.84
N PHE A 207 -10.56 -6.70 2.79
CA PHE A 207 -11.69 -7.64 2.89
C PHE A 207 -11.43 -8.84 3.81
N THR A 208 -10.17 -9.14 4.13
CA THR A 208 -9.79 -10.19 5.09
C THR A 208 -9.73 -9.70 6.54
N LYS A 209 -10.04 -8.41 6.78
CA LYS A 209 -10.01 -7.75 8.08
C LYS A 209 -11.42 -7.58 8.66
N PRO A 210 -11.57 -7.17 9.93
CA PRO A 210 -12.88 -6.90 10.49
C PRO A 210 -13.71 -5.92 9.63
N PRO A 211 -15.03 -6.13 9.45
CA PRO A 211 -15.85 -5.33 8.53
C PRO A 211 -15.82 -3.83 8.79
N SER A 212 -15.73 -3.42 10.05
CA SER A 212 -15.60 -1.99 10.43
C SER A 212 -14.28 -1.39 9.97
N GLU A 213 -13.20 -2.17 9.89
CA GLU A 213 -11.92 -1.72 9.33
C GLU A 213 -12.00 -1.60 7.81
N ALA A 214 -12.61 -2.58 7.13
CA ALA A 214 -12.84 -2.50 5.69
C ALA A 214 -13.68 -1.27 5.30
N LEU A 215 -14.72 -0.94 6.05
CA LEU A 215 -15.50 0.29 5.87
C LEU A 215 -14.65 1.54 6.15
N GLY A 216 -13.90 1.55 7.24
CA GLY A 216 -13.00 2.65 7.61
C GLY A 216 -11.90 2.88 6.57
N SER A 217 -11.46 1.82 5.90
CA SER A 217 -10.41 1.91 4.88
C SER A 217 -10.83 2.74 3.66
N LEU A 218 -12.14 2.82 3.33
CA LEU A 218 -12.63 3.71 2.28
C LEU A 218 -12.37 5.18 2.64
N ALA A 219 -12.76 5.59 3.84
CA ALA A 219 -12.55 6.96 4.31
C ALA A 219 -11.03 7.26 4.44
N ALA A 220 -10.24 6.32 4.97
CA ALA A 220 -8.80 6.43 5.06
C ALA A 220 -8.14 6.52 3.68
N GLY A 221 -8.59 5.72 2.71
CA GLY A 221 -8.10 5.73 1.33
C GLY A 221 -8.26 7.09 0.66
N ILE A 222 -9.44 7.70 0.82
CA ILE A 222 -9.75 9.04 0.30
C ILE A 222 -8.94 10.11 1.03
N LEU A 223 -8.91 10.08 2.37
CA LEU A 223 -8.20 11.08 3.17
C LEU A 223 -6.70 11.06 2.89
N LEU A 224 -6.06 9.89 2.97
CA LEU A 224 -4.63 9.73 2.71
C LEU A 224 -4.28 10.08 1.25
N GLY A 225 -5.15 9.74 0.29
CA GLY A 225 -4.99 10.12 -1.11
C GLY A 225 -5.04 11.64 -1.30
N TYR A 226 -6.00 12.33 -0.67
CA TYR A 226 -6.08 13.78 -0.68
C TYR A 226 -4.85 14.43 -0.05
N MET A 227 -4.42 13.92 1.12
CA MET A 227 -3.23 14.42 1.83
C MET A 227 -1.96 14.22 0.99
N ALA A 228 -1.81 13.08 0.32
CA ALA A 228 -0.68 12.81 -0.58
C ALA A 228 -0.65 13.81 -1.76
N LEU A 229 -1.79 14.09 -2.42
CA LEU A 229 -1.87 15.09 -3.48
C LEU A 229 -1.55 16.50 -2.99
N ARG A 230 -2.04 16.87 -1.81
CA ARG A 230 -1.81 18.21 -1.24
C ARG A 230 -0.37 18.42 -0.79
N SER A 231 0.26 17.41 -0.22
CA SER A 231 1.65 17.47 0.25
C SER A 231 2.67 17.16 -0.87
N GLY A 232 2.25 16.49 -1.95
CA GLY A 232 3.13 15.98 -2.99
C GLY A 232 4.03 14.83 -2.52
N SER A 233 3.66 14.14 -1.42
CA SER A 233 4.50 13.15 -0.77
C SER A 233 3.69 12.07 -0.05
N ILE A 234 4.27 10.88 0.07
CA ILE A 234 3.66 9.74 0.77
C ILE A 234 4.06 9.64 2.24
N TRP A 235 5.13 10.33 2.66
CA TRP A 235 5.77 10.11 3.96
C TRP A 235 4.85 10.37 5.16
N GLY A 236 4.03 11.41 5.11
CA GLY A 236 3.09 11.69 6.18
C GLY A 236 1.99 10.62 6.27
N GLY A 237 1.47 10.17 5.13
CA GLY A 237 0.51 9.05 5.06
C GLY A 237 1.12 7.75 5.58
N PHE A 238 2.35 7.45 5.18
CA PHE A 238 3.10 6.29 5.67
C PHE A 238 3.25 6.31 7.20
N LEU A 239 3.71 7.41 7.76
CA LEU A 239 3.90 7.52 9.21
C LEU A 239 2.56 7.39 9.95
N LEU A 240 1.50 8.06 9.49
CA LEU A 240 0.17 7.97 10.09
C LEU A 240 -0.36 6.53 10.05
N HIS A 241 -0.27 5.87 8.90
CA HIS A 241 -0.78 4.51 8.73
C HIS A 241 0.01 3.49 9.59
N TRP A 242 1.34 3.62 9.63
CA TRP A 242 2.19 2.79 10.47
C TRP A 242 1.92 2.98 11.96
N LEU A 243 1.78 4.23 12.42
CA LEU A 243 1.43 4.53 13.83
C LEU A 243 0.07 3.97 14.22
N VAL A 244 -0.93 4.06 13.34
CA VAL A 244 -2.25 3.45 13.55
C VAL A 244 -2.14 1.94 13.68
N GLY A 245 -1.37 1.28 12.80
CA GLY A 245 -1.13 -0.16 12.86
C GLY A 245 -0.41 -0.59 14.14
N MET A 246 0.65 0.12 14.54
CA MET A 246 1.36 -0.12 15.81
C MET A 246 0.42 0.04 17.02
N SER A 247 -0.43 1.07 17.00
CA SER A 247 -1.40 1.30 18.07
C SER A 247 -2.44 0.18 18.15
N MET A 248 -2.90 -0.31 16.99
CA MET A 248 -3.85 -1.42 16.92
C MET A 248 -3.22 -2.70 17.50
N ASP A 249 -2.00 -3.05 17.13
CA ASP A 249 -1.28 -4.21 17.66
C ASP A 249 -1.12 -4.13 19.19
N ALA A 250 -0.62 -2.99 19.69
CA ALA A 250 -0.38 -2.79 21.11
C ALA A 250 -1.66 -2.86 21.94
N LEU A 251 -2.72 -2.20 21.46
CA LEU A 251 -4.02 -2.17 22.16
C LEU A 251 -4.74 -3.52 22.06
N SER A 252 -4.62 -4.24 20.94
CA SER A 252 -5.18 -5.59 20.79
C SER A 252 -4.49 -6.61 21.71
N ILE A 253 -3.18 -6.48 21.95
CA ILE A 253 -2.47 -7.26 22.97
C ILE A 253 -2.95 -6.86 24.36
N TYR A 254 -3.05 -5.56 24.65
CA TYR A 254 -3.42 -5.04 25.97
C TYR A 254 -4.84 -5.46 26.39
N PHE A 255 -5.83 -5.35 25.50
CA PHE A 255 -7.21 -5.72 25.80
C PHE A 255 -7.51 -7.22 25.64
N GLY A 256 -6.65 -7.94 24.91
CA GLY A 256 -6.77 -9.38 24.73
C GLY A 256 -6.09 -10.15 25.87
N SER A 257 -5.40 -11.22 25.52
CA SER A 257 -4.71 -12.11 26.48
C SER A 257 -3.39 -11.57 27.04
N GLY A 258 -2.97 -10.36 26.63
CA GLY A 258 -1.63 -9.86 26.92
C GLY A 258 -0.52 -10.58 26.13
N PHE A 259 0.73 -10.49 26.60
CA PHE A 259 1.82 -11.26 26.03
C PHE A 259 1.71 -12.73 26.43
N MET A 260 2.00 -13.63 25.49
CA MET A 260 2.00 -15.08 25.70
C MET A 260 3.32 -15.51 26.37
N SER A 261 3.24 -16.47 27.28
CA SER A 261 4.41 -17.23 27.75
C SER A 261 4.90 -18.17 26.66
N ARG A 262 6.21 -18.37 26.57
CA ARG A 262 6.82 -19.36 25.67
C ARG A 262 6.52 -20.77 26.14
#